data_e6f45c33533495d708467dbc5d2a25ad
#
_entry.id   e6f45c33533495d708467dbc5d2a25ad
#
_cell.length_a   1.000
_cell.length_b   1.000
_cell.length_c   1.000
_cell.angle_alpha   90.00
_cell.angle_beta   90.00
_cell.angle_gamma   90.00
#
_symmetry.space_group_name_H-M   'P 1'
#
loop_
_entity.id
_entity.type
_entity.pdbx_description
1 polymer ?
#
loop_
_entity_poly.entity_id
_entity_poly.type
_entity_poly.pdbx_seq_one_letter_code
_entity_poly.pdbx_strand_id
1 'polypeptide(L)'
;QRVILISPMIGVTSFARFSGVAGWPSFLPAFAKAAWLTIMPEFNPFKFNSFPTNAARQSFLLTSALQTQIAADSRNKKLDQLPPIMTFQSAMDSTVSARAVITALYNRLPVNHSEVVLFDLNHAVRFNALLRRSSYTALSRLLPTPPRRYDTTIITNVTAGSTEMEIRTIPAGKTEQIVEKMGLRYLPDVYSL
;
A
#
# COMPACT_ATOMS: atom_id res chain seq x y z
N GLN A 1 -8.16 17.94 14.65
CA GLN A 1 -6.98 17.73 13.78
C GLN A 1 -7.02 16.29 13.25
N ARG A 2 -6.57 16.03 12.02
CA ARG A 2 -6.44 14.71 11.40
C ARG A 2 -5.11 14.65 10.64
N VAL A 3 -4.43 13.51 10.69
CA VAL A 3 -3.23 13.25 9.88
C VAL A 3 -3.67 12.61 8.57
N ILE A 4 -3.20 13.14 7.44
CA ILE A 4 -3.45 12.57 6.12
C ILE A 4 -2.14 11.97 5.60
N LEU A 5 -2.20 10.69 5.22
CA LEU A 5 -1.09 9.95 4.64
C LEU A 5 -1.46 9.52 3.22
N ILE A 6 -0.56 9.73 2.28
CA ILE A 6 -0.73 9.30 0.88
C ILE A 6 0.39 8.34 0.54
N SER A 7 0.04 7.09 0.24
CA SER A 7 0.99 5.99 -0.01
C SER A 7 2.15 5.95 0.99
N PRO A 8 1.86 5.88 2.31
CA PRO A 8 2.89 5.99 3.33
C PRO A 8 3.80 4.75 3.33
N MET A 9 5.08 4.96 3.29
CA MET A 9 6.08 3.90 3.32
C MET A 9 6.22 3.31 4.74
N ILE A 10 5.16 2.63 5.22
CA ILE A 10 5.17 1.88 6.49
C ILE A 10 5.94 0.57 6.33
N GLY A 11 5.96 0.00 5.14
CA GLY A 11 6.74 -1.17 4.79
C GLY A 11 7.00 -1.24 3.30
N VAL A 12 8.07 -1.88 2.94
CA VAL A 12 8.43 -2.18 1.55
C VAL A 12 8.30 -3.67 1.29
N THR A 13 8.31 -4.06 0.01
CA THR A 13 8.23 -5.46 -0.37
C THR A 13 9.37 -6.27 0.22
N SER A 14 9.13 -7.54 0.56
CA SER A 14 10.10 -8.43 1.21
C SER A 14 11.38 -8.61 0.40
N PHE A 15 11.32 -8.41 -0.91
CA PHE A 15 12.47 -8.48 -1.80
C PHE A 15 13.55 -7.44 -1.44
N ALA A 16 13.18 -6.28 -0.94
CA ALA A 16 14.10 -5.23 -0.51
C ALA A 16 15.05 -5.70 0.61
N ARG A 17 14.68 -6.72 1.39
CA ARG A 17 15.56 -7.32 2.42
C ARG A 17 16.85 -7.89 1.84
N PHE A 18 16.75 -8.51 0.66
CA PHE A 18 17.89 -9.20 0.02
C PHE A 18 18.70 -8.29 -0.90
N SER A 19 18.24 -7.07 -1.16
CA SER A 19 18.90 -6.13 -2.06
C SER A 19 20.33 -5.80 -1.63
N GLY A 20 20.60 -5.74 -0.33
CA GLY A 20 21.93 -5.48 0.19
C GLY A 20 22.97 -6.54 -0.19
N VAL A 21 22.55 -7.82 -0.21
CA VAL A 21 23.43 -8.94 -0.63
C VAL A 21 23.58 -8.94 -2.15
N ALA A 22 22.50 -8.67 -2.88
CA ALA A 22 22.53 -8.58 -4.35
C ALA A 22 23.45 -7.46 -4.87
N GLY A 23 23.59 -6.37 -4.12
CA GLY A 23 24.49 -5.26 -4.46
C GLY A 23 25.96 -5.50 -4.11
N TRP A 24 26.29 -6.51 -3.31
CA TRP A 24 27.65 -6.74 -2.82
C TRP A 24 28.69 -6.97 -3.92
N PRO A 25 28.41 -7.69 -5.02
CA PRO A 25 29.39 -7.85 -6.08
C PRO A 25 29.74 -6.57 -6.85
N SER A 26 28.97 -5.48 -6.68
CA SER A 26 29.12 -4.23 -7.45
C SER A 26 30.44 -3.49 -7.18
N PHE A 27 31.20 -3.85 -6.14
CA PHE A 27 32.54 -3.30 -5.91
C PHE A 27 33.57 -3.79 -6.94
N LEU A 28 33.28 -4.88 -7.66
CA LEU A 28 34.07 -5.33 -8.79
C LEU A 28 33.55 -4.66 -10.08
N PRO A 29 34.43 -4.04 -10.90
CA PRO A 29 34.00 -3.32 -12.11
C PRO A 29 33.16 -4.17 -13.06
N ALA A 30 33.44 -5.48 -13.18
CA ALA A 30 32.68 -6.42 -13.99
C ALA A 30 31.22 -6.57 -13.55
N PHE A 31 30.89 -6.27 -12.31
CA PHE A 31 29.57 -6.41 -11.70
C PHE A 31 28.95 -5.07 -11.28
N ALA A 32 29.44 -3.94 -11.79
CA ALA A 32 28.94 -2.61 -11.45
C ALA A 32 27.43 -2.45 -11.59
N LYS A 33 26.80 -3.17 -12.53
CA LYS A 33 25.32 -3.19 -12.70
C LYS A 33 24.57 -3.78 -11.51
N ALA A 34 25.21 -4.59 -10.67
CA ALA A 34 24.59 -5.14 -9.47
C ALA A 34 24.31 -4.08 -8.39
N ALA A 35 24.88 -2.88 -8.52
CA ALA A 35 24.55 -1.72 -7.68
C ALA A 35 23.11 -1.20 -7.91
N TRP A 36 22.45 -1.62 -8.98
CA TRP A 36 21.17 -1.10 -9.41
C TRP A 36 20.14 -2.23 -9.49
N LEU A 37 18.97 -2.02 -8.91
CA LEU A 37 17.80 -2.88 -9.10
C LEU A 37 17.12 -2.58 -10.45
N THR A 38 17.08 -1.31 -10.81
CA THR A 38 16.54 -0.84 -12.08
C THR A 38 17.44 0.27 -12.60
N ILE A 39 17.77 0.21 -13.88
CA ILE A 39 18.47 1.28 -14.62
C ILE A 39 17.51 1.75 -15.70
N MET A 40 17.12 3.02 -15.62
CA MET A 40 16.21 3.65 -16.59
C MET A 40 16.82 4.97 -17.09
N PRO A 41 16.46 5.42 -18.29
CA PRO A 41 16.86 6.75 -18.76
C PRO A 41 16.37 7.83 -17.81
N GLU A 42 17.26 8.75 -17.44
CA GLU A 42 16.94 9.89 -16.60
C GLU A 42 16.44 11.04 -17.50
N PHE A 43 15.12 11.22 -17.52
CA PHE A 43 14.47 12.24 -18.35
C PHE A 43 13.75 13.32 -17.51
N ASN A 44 13.76 13.17 -16.19
CA ASN A 44 13.10 14.11 -15.30
C ASN A 44 14.12 14.69 -14.29
N PRO A 45 14.36 16.01 -14.28
CA PRO A 45 15.33 16.62 -13.39
C PRO A 45 14.92 16.60 -11.91
N PHE A 46 13.67 16.27 -11.60
CA PHE A 46 13.13 16.25 -10.24
C PHE A 46 13.01 14.84 -9.65
N LYS A 47 13.29 13.79 -10.43
CA LYS A 47 13.13 12.41 -9.98
C LYS A 47 14.17 11.51 -10.63
N PHE A 48 14.90 10.75 -9.83
CA PHE A 48 15.73 9.66 -10.33
C PHE A 48 14.86 8.47 -10.71
N ASN A 49 14.95 8.01 -11.94
CA ASN A 49 14.21 6.86 -12.45
C ASN A 49 14.94 5.54 -12.14
N SER A 50 16.26 5.58 -12.08
CA SER A 50 17.07 4.44 -11.69
C SER A 50 17.03 4.21 -10.17
N PHE A 51 16.93 2.94 -9.76
CA PHE A 51 16.78 2.61 -8.34
C PHE A 51 17.97 1.75 -7.84
N PRO A 52 18.84 2.31 -6.99
CA PRO A 52 19.99 1.57 -6.48
C PRO A 52 19.60 0.53 -5.43
N THR A 53 20.32 -0.59 -5.40
CA THR A 53 20.14 -1.68 -4.43
C THR A 53 20.28 -1.21 -2.99
N ASN A 54 21.23 -0.27 -2.75
CA ASN A 54 21.42 0.28 -1.42
C ASN A 54 20.23 1.12 -0.94
N ALA A 55 19.55 1.86 -1.84
CA ALA A 55 18.35 2.60 -1.47
C ALA A 55 17.22 1.64 -1.03
N ALA A 56 17.04 0.52 -1.72
CA ALA A 56 16.08 -0.51 -1.32
C ALA A 56 16.41 -1.08 0.08
N ARG A 57 17.70 -1.34 0.34
CA ARG A 57 18.15 -1.80 1.66
C ARG A 57 17.88 -0.76 2.75
N GLN A 58 18.20 0.50 2.52
CA GLN A 58 17.96 1.58 3.48
C GLN A 58 16.46 1.77 3.75
N SER A 59 15.62 1.71 2.71
CA SER A 59 14.17 1.76 2.85
C SER A 59 13.64 0.59 3.69
N PHE A 60 14.19 -0.61 3.49
CA PHE A 60 13.82 -1.78 4.30
C PHE A 60 14.23 -1.59 5.77
N LEU A 61 15.44 -1.12 6.05
CA LEU A 61 15.91 -0.89 7.43
C LEU A 61 15.08 0.18 8.13
N LEU A 62 14.81 1.30 7.44
CA LEU A 62 13.99 2.39 7.95
C LEU A 62 12.57 1.91 8.29
N THR A 63 11.92 1.23 7.35
CA THR A 63 10.55 0.73 7.58
C THR A 63 10.49 -0.34 8.65
N SER A 64 11.53 -1.17 8.79
CA SER A 64 11.61 -2.16 9.87
C SER A 64 11.75 -1.49 11.24
N ALA A 65 12.58 -0.45 11.34
CA ALA A 65 12.74 0.35 12.56
C ALA A 65 11.41 1.07 12.91
N LEU A 66 10.75 1.67 11.92
CA LEU A 66 9.45 2.32 12.09
C LEU A 66 8.39 1.34 12.60
N GLN A 67 8.28 0.15 12.02
CA GLN A 67 7.32 -0.87 12.47
C GLN A 67 7.61 -1.35 13.91
N THR A 68 8.89 -1.46 14.26
CA THR A 68 9.33 -1.81 15.62
C THR A 68 8.92 -0.70 16.60
N GLN A 69 9.11 0.56 16.21
CA GLN A 69 8.70 1.71 17.02
C GLN A 69 7.19 1.78 17.20
N ILE A 70 6.40 1.63 16.11
CA ILE A 70 4.94 1.58 16.19
C ILE A 70 4.48 0.46 17.13
N ALA A 71 5.11 -0.72 17.05
CA ALA A 71 4.77 -1.83 17.93
C ALA A 71 5.10 -1.54 19.41
N ALA A 72 6.20 -0.87 19.69
CA ALA A 72 6.58 -0.44 21.04
C ALA A 72 5.61 0.62 21.57
N ASP A 73 5.28 1.63 20.76
CA ASP A 73 4.39 2.71 21.13
C ASP A 73 2.95 2.23 21.34
N SER A 74 2.51 1.23 20.56
CA SER A 74 1.22 0.58 20.78
C SER A 74 1.16 -0.13 22.15
N ARG A 75 2.21 -0.88 22.51
CA ARG A 75 2.29 -1.55 23.81
C ARG A 75 2.29 -0.56 24.99
N ASN A 76 2.93 0.60 24.79
CA ASN A 76 3.05 1.66 25.78
C ASN A 76 1.87 2.64 25.75
N LYS A 77 0.80 2.36 24.99
CA LYS A 77 -0.39 3.21 24.80
C LYS A 77 -0.08 4.63 24.28
N LYS A 78 1.08 4.87 23.71
CA LYS A 78 1.42 6.17 23.15
C LYS A 78 0.65 6.48 21.87
N LEU A 79 0.20 5.44 21.14
CA LEU A 79 -0.64 5.63 19.97
C LEU A 79 -2.04 6.19 20.31
N ASP A 80 -2.48 6.08 21.56
CA ASP A 80 -3.77 6.60 22.01
C ASP A 80 -3.82 8.15 21.98
N GLN A 81 -2.66 8.79 21.96
CA GLN A 81 -2.52 10.25 21.86
C GLN A 81 -2.50 10.76 20.41
N LEU A 82 -2.43 9.85 19.42
CA LEU A 82 -2.41 10.25 18.03
C LEU A 82 -3.79 10.76 17.59
N PRO A 83 -3.83 11.83 16.79
CA PRO A 83 -5.06 12.23 16.13
C PRO A 83 -5.51 11.14 15.13
N PRO A 84 -6.78 11.15 14.72
CA PRO A 84 -7.27 10.25 13.67
C PRO A 84 -6.40 10.33 12.42
N ILE A 85 -6.08 9.18 11.86
CA ILE A 85 -5.25 9.06 10.64
C ILE A 85 -6.16 8.65 9.48
N MET A 86 -6.04 9.36 8.36
CA MET A 86 -6.65 8.98 7.10
C MET A 86 -5.56 8.63 6.10
N THR A 87 -5.60 7.41 5.58
CA THR A 87 -4.58 6.94 4.63
C THR A 87 -5.21 6.63 3.28
N PHE A 88 -4.62 7.17 2.21
CA PHE A 88 -4.93 6.82 0.83
C PHE A 88 -3.85 5.88 0.30
N GLN A 89 -4.25 4.69 -0.16
CA GLN A 89 -3.33 3.64 -0.59
C GLN A 89 -3.88 2.84 -1.76
N SER A 90 -3.04 2.57 -2.75
CA SER A 90 -3.39 1.58 -3.76
C SER A 90 -3.32 0.17 -3.16
N ALA A 91 -4.34 -0.64 -3.41
CA ALA A 91 -4.39 -2.03 -2.95
C ALA A 91 -3.30 -2.90 -3.63
N MET A 92 -2.86 -2.49 -4.82
CA MET A 92 -1.89 -3.22 -5.66
C MET A 92 -0.53 -2.54 -5.76
N ASP A 93 -0.23 -1.60 -4.86
CA ASP A 93 1.08 -0.97 -4.84
C ASP A 93 2.19 -2.03 -4.71
N SER A 94 3.04 -2.10 -5.73
CA SER A 94 4.15 -3.05 -5.80
C SER A 94 5.39 -2.59 -5.03
N THR A 95 5.47 -1.32 -4.70
CA THR A 95 6.63 -0.70 -4.04
C THR A 95 6.40 -0.56 -2.55
N VAL A 96 5.28 0.05 -2.18
CA VAL A 96 4.88 0.28 -0.80
C VAL A 96 3.86 -0.77 -0.39
N SER A 97 4.15 -1.50 0.66
CA SER A 97 3.30 -2.59 1.09
C SER A 97 2.01 -2.08 1.75
N ALA A 98 0.89 -2.09 0.99
CA ALA A 98 -0.44 -1.84 1.54
C ALA A 98 -0.74 -2.76 2.74
N ARG A 99 -0.24 -4.00 2.70
CA ARG A 99 -0.35 -4.94 3.83
C ARG A 99 0.35 -4.42 5.08
N ALA A 100 1.53 -3.80 4.95
CA ALA A 100 2.23 -3.24 6.10
C ALA A 100 1.48 -2.05 6.71
N VAL A 101 0.82 -1.22 5.89
CA VAL A 101 -0.06 -0.15 6.37
C VAL A 101 -1.14 -0.73 7.28
N ILE A 102 -1.82 -1.79 6.84
CA ILE A 102 -2.88 -2.43 7.63
C ILE A 102 -2.31 -3.12 8.88
N THR A 103 -1.33 -4.01 8.71
CA THR A 103 -0.88 -4.90 9.80
C THR A 103 0.02 -4.22 10.81
N ALA A 104 0.88 -3.30 10.37
CA ALA A 104 1.84 -2.64 11.25
C ALA A 104 1.31 -1.33 11.83
N LEU A 105 0.38 -0.64 11.17
CA LEU A 105 -0.19 0.62 11.66
C LEU A 105 -1.65 0.44 12.10
N TYR A 106 -2.59 0.23 11.16
CA TYR A 106 -4.02 0.29 11.45
C TYR A 106 -4.51 -0.72 12.48
N ASN A 107 -3.99 -1.95 12.47
CA ASN A 107 -4.35 -2.96 13.48
C ASN A 107 -3.86 -2.61 14.89
N ARG A 108 -2.98 -1.60 15.03
CA ARG A 108 -2.43 -1.14 16.31
C ARG A 108 -2.99 0.20 16.78
N LEU A 109 -3.67 0.93 15.89
CA LEU A 109 -4.31 2.19 16.27
C LEU A 109 -5.46 1.95 17.28
N PRO A 110 -5.72 2.92 18.17
CA PRO A 110 -6.90 2.93 19.00
C PRO A 110 -8.16 3.14 18.14
N VAL A 111 -9.33 2.95 18.74
CA VAL A 111 -10.61 3.34 18.11
C VAL A 111 -10.74 4.87 18.20
N ASN A 112 -10.33 5.57 17.15
CA ASN A 112 -10.26 7.03 17.13
C ASN A 112 -10.73 7.64 15.80
N HIS A 113 -11.62 6.95 15.06
CA HIS A 113 -12.12 7.39 13.74
C HIS A 113 -11.01 7.52 12.67
N SER A 114 -9.96 6.71 12.80
CA SER A 114 -8.99 6.53 11.71
C SER A 114 -9.63 5.78 10.56
N GLU A 115 -9.23 6.12 9.33
CA GLU A 115 -9.81 5.58 8.10
C GLU A 115 -8.72 5.19 7.11
N VAL A 116 -8.88 4.03 6.49
CA VAL A 116 -8.07 3.64 5.33
C VAL A 116 -8.92 3.63 4.08
N VAL A 117 -8.50 4.40 3.07
CA VAL A 117 -9.09 4.47 1.74
C VAL A 117 -8.20 3.68 0.79
N LEU A 118 -8.73 2.58 0.26
CA LEU A 118 -8.03 1.69 -0.65
C LEU A 118 -8.56 1.90 -2.08
N PHE A 119 -7.64 2.13 -3.01
CA PHE A 119 -7.97 2.16 -4.44
C PHE A 119 -7.73 0.78 -5.04
N ASP A 120 -8.80 0.20 -5.58
CA ASP A 120 -8.82 -1.13 -6.23
C ASP A 120 -9.49 -1.01 -7.60
N LEU A 121 -8.86 -0.28 -8.51
CA LEU A 121 -9.42 0.13 -9.79
C LEU A 121 -8.79 -0.60 -10.97
N ASN A 122 -9.62 -0.91 -11.98
CA ASN A 122 -9.22 -1.43 -13.29
C ASN A 122 -8.44 -2.76 -13.31
N HIS A 123 -8.54 -3.57 -12.27
CA HIS A 123 -7.86 -4.87 -12.19
C HIS A 123 -8.20 -5.85 -13.32
N ALA A 124 -9.33 -5.65 -13.96
CA ALA A 124 -9.93 -6.67 -14.81
C ALA A 124 -9.89 -6.37 -16.31
N VAL A 125 -9.45 -5.19 -16.73
CA VAL A 125 -9.68 -4.75 -18.11
C VAL A 125 -8.82 -5.49 -19.14
N ARG A 126 -7.60 -5.88 -18.82
CA ARG A 126 -6.70 -6.55 -19.79
C ARG A 126 -6.49 -8.07 -19.57
N PHE A 127 -6.76 -8.60 -18.37
CA PHE A 127 -6.46 -10.00 -18.04
C PHE A 127 -7.64 -10.75 -17.45
N ASN A 128 -8.84 -10.49 -17.96
CA ASN A 128 -10.14 -10.88 -17.41
C ASN A 128 -10.32 -12.37 -17.07
N ALA A 129 -9.66 -13.29 -17.77
CA ALA A 129 -9.83 -14.73 -17.57
C ALA A 129 -8.90 -15.31 -16.48
N LEU A 130 -7.67 -14.78 -16.37
CA LEU A 130 -6.64 -15.30 -15.46
C LEU A 130 -6.63 -14.60 -14.09
N LEU A 131 -7.07 -13.33 -14.01
CA LEU A 131 -6.99 -12.51 -12.79
C LEU A 131 -8.31 -12.38 -12.01
N ARG A 132 -9.43 -12.85 -12.54
CA ARG A 132 -10.75 -12.77 -11.87
C ARG A 132 -10.79 -13.33 -10.44
N ARG A 133 -9.95 -14.32 -10.14
CA ARG A 133 -9.84 -14.88 -8.78
C ARG A 133 -8.82 -14.15 -7.90
N SER A 134 -7.86 -13.42 -8.49
CA SER A 134 -6.76 -12.84 -7.71
C SER A 134 -7.12 -11.50 -7.07
N SER A 135 -7.96 -10.66 -7.67
CA SER A 135 -8.29 -9.34 -7.14
C SER A 135 -9.17 -9.43 -5.88
N TYR A 136 -10.24 -10.21 -5.92
CA TYR A 136 -11.04 -10.48 -4.71
C TYR A 136 -10.21 -11.15 -3.61
N THR A 137 -9.28 -12.03 -4.00
CA THR A 137 -8.36 -12.69 -3.07
C THR A 137 -7.31 -11.73 -2.53
N ALA A 138 -6.90 -10.70 -3.27
CA ALA A 138 -5.90 -9.74 -2.81
C ALA A 138 -6.46 -8.85 -1.68
N LEU A 139 -7.64 -8.24 -1.88
CA LEU A 139 -8.28 -7.43 -0.83
C LEU A 139 -8.68 -8.25 0.39
N SER A 140 -9.21 -9.46 0.20
CA SER A 140 -9.58 -10.34 1.32
C SER A 140 -8.37 -10.85 2.12
N ARG A 141 -7.18 -10.90 1.49
CA ARG A 141 -5.92 -11.21 2.18
C ARG A 141 -5.25 -9.97 2.79
N LEU A 142 -5.58 -8.79 2.26
CA LEU A 142 -5.04 -7.53 2.75
C LEU A 142 -5.73 -7.09 4.03
N LEU A 143 -7.05 -7.14 4.05
CA LEU A 143 -7.87 -6.66 5.16
C LEU A 143 -8.24 -7.79 6.12
N PRO A 144 -8.12 -7.59 7.44
CA PRO A 144 -8.66 -8.53 8.42
C PRO A 144 -10.19 -8.59 8.30
N THR A 145 -10.77 -9.71 8.74
CA THR A 145 -12.22 -9.88 8.80
C THR A 145 -12.84 -8.80 9.69
N PRO A 146 -13.97 -8.17 9.28
CA PRO A 146 -14.70 -7.26 10.17
C PRO A 146 -15.26 -7.99 11.41
N PRO A 147 -15.48 -7.28 12.52
CA PRO A 147 -15.36 -5.83 12.73
C PRO A 147 -13.92 -5.36 12.91
N ARG A 148 -13.62 -4.16 12.40
CA ARG A 148 -12.29 -3.51 12.51
C ARG A 148 -12.36 -2.32 13.45
N ARG A 149 -11.20 -1.86 13.94
CA ARG A 149 -11.09 -0.68 14.81
C ARG A 149 -11.10 0.65 14.06
N TYR A 150 -11.08 0.60 12.73
CA TYR A 150 -10.97 1.74 11.83
C TYR A 150 -11.96 1.61 10.69
N ASP A 151 -12.34 2.75 10.14
CA ASP A 151 -13.19 2.80 8.95
C ASP A 151 -12.40 2.30 7.73
N THR A 152 -13.05 1.50 6.90
CA THR A 152 -12.44 0.99 5.68
C THR A 152 -13.29 1.41 4.50
N THR A 153 -12.71 2.21 3.63
CA THR A 153 -13.33 2.67 2.38
C THR A 153 -12.57 2.08 1.20
N ILE A 154 -13.27 1.43 0.28
CA ILE A 154 -12.70 0.84 -0.93
C ILE A 154 -13.34 1.53 -2.12
N ILE A 155 -12.52 2.16 -2.95
CA ILE A 155 -12.92 2.76 -4.21
C ILE A 155 -12.61 1.74 -5.31
N THR A 156 -13.64 1.25 -6.00
CA THR A 156 -13.50 0.16 -6.96
C THR A 156 -14.45 0.33 -8.15
N ASN A 157 -14.30 -0.49 -9.17
CA ASN A 157 -15.24 -0.56 -10.26
C ASN A 157 -16.51 -1.31 -9.84
N VAL A 158 -17.69 -0.87 -10.33
CA VAL A 158 -18.99 -1.52 -10.05
C VAL A 158 -18.97 -2.99 -10.43
N THR A 159 -18.37 -3.29 -11.58
CA THR A 159 -18.12 -4.67 -12.05
C THR A 159 -16.74 -4.74 -12.71
N ALA A 160 -16.23 -5.94 -12.83
CA ALA A 160 -14.89 -6.21 -13.40
C ALA A 160 -14.65 -5.68 -14.83
N GLY A 161 -15.68 -5.35 -15.58
CA GLY A 161 -15.56 -4.79 -16.94
C GLY A 161 -16.14 -3.38 -17.06
N SER A 162 -16.60 -2.79 -15.96
CA SER A 162 -17.17 -1.45 -15.94
C SER A 162 -16.11 -0.39 -15.67
N THR A 163 -16.24 0.76 -16.31
CA THR A 163 -15.48 1.97 -15.93
C THR A 163 -16.19 2.77 -14.84
N GLU A 164 -17.43 2.44 -14.51
CA GLU A 164 -18.18 3.10 -13.44
C GLU A 164 -17.61 2.74 -12.08
N MET A 165 -17.56 3.72 -11.19
CA MET A 165 -16.96 3.60 -9.87
C MET A 165 -18.00 3.54 -8.77
N GLU A 166 -17.69 2.77 -7.73
CA GLU A 166 -18.44 2.74 -6.49
C GLU A 166 -17.51 2.83 -5.28
N ILE A 167 -18.08 3.28 -4.18
CA ILE A 167 -17.45 3.29 -2.87
C ILE A 167 -18.08 2.18 -2.04
N ARG A 168 -17.25 1.39 -1.39
CA ARG A 168 -17.66 0.38 -0.41
C ARG A 168 -17.08 0.76 0.94
N THR A 169 -17.92 1.12 1.88
CA THR A 169 -17.50 1.52 3.22
C THR A 169 -17.96 0.51 4.27
N ILE A 170 -17.04 0.12 5.13
CA ILE A 170 -17.33 -0.66 6.34
C ILE A 170 -16.88 0.19 7.53
N PRO A 171 -17.81 0.76 8.29
CA PRO A 171 -17.49 1.58 9.46
C PRO A 171 -16.81 0.76 10.57
N ALA A 172 -16.02 1.44 11.37
CA ALA A 172 -15.38 0.84 12.55
C ALA A 172 -16.39 0.16 13.46
N GLY A 173 -16.08 -1.05 13.91
CA GLY A 173 -16.96 -1.85 14.77
C GLY A 173 -18.18 -2.46 14.07
N LYS A 174 -18.34 -2.26 12.78
CA LYS A 174 -19.44 -2.84 11.99
C LYS A 174 -18.94 -3.98 11.09
N THR A 175 -19.89 -4.83 10.68
CA THR A 175 -19.66 -5.89 9.68
C THR A 175 -20.38 -5.61 8.37
N GLU A 176 -21.38 -4.74 8.40
CA GLU A 176 -22.17 -4.37 7.24
C GLU A 176 -21.39 -3.43 6.32
N GLN A 177 -21.47 -3.72 5.03
CA GLN A 177 -20.88 -2.91 3.98
C GLN A 177 -21.93 -1.99 3.38
N ILE A 178 -21.63 -0.70 3.33
CA ILE A 178 -22.41 0.32 2.65
C ILE A 178 -21.81 0.48 1.26
N VAL A 179 -22.64 0.42 0.22
CA VAL A 179 -22.21 0.57 -1.19
C VAL A 179 -22.90 1.79 -1.79
N GLU A 180 -22.10 2.70 -2.32
CA GLU A 180 -22.57 3.93 -2.95
C GLU A 180 -21.96 4.09 -4.34
N LYS A 181 -22.78 4.41 -5.34
CA LYS A 181 -22.30 4.75 -6.69
C LYS A 181 -21.74 6.16 -6.68
N MET A 182 -20.53 6.32 -7.21
CA MET A 182 -19.88 7.64 -7.26
C MET A 182 -20.41 8.54 -8.38
N GLY A 183 -21.08 7.98 -9.39
CA GLY A 183 -21.45 8.74 -10.60
C GLY A 183 -20.25 9.16 -11.46
N LEU A 184 -19.07 8.65 -11.15
CA LEU A 184 -17.82 8.90 -11.86
C LEU A 184 -17.40 7.67 -12.65
N ARG A 185 -16.59 7.91 -13.69
CA ARG A 185 -15.98 6.86 -14.50
C ARG A 185 -14.47 6.96 -14.44
N TYR A 186 -13.82 5.84 -14.30
CA TYR A 186 -12.35 5.74 -14.34
C TYR A 186 -11.90 5.36 -15.76
N LEU A 187 -10.87 6.02 -16.27
CA LEU A 187 -10.37 5.76 -17.62
C LEU A 187 -9.83 4.33 -17.72
N PRO A 188 -10.20 3.57 -18.78
CA PRO A 188 -9.88 2.14 -18.89
C PRO A 188 -8.38 1.85 -18.99
N ASP A 189 -7.57 2.81 -19.45
CA ASP A 189 -6.13 2.66 -19.63
C ASP A 189 -5.29 3.20 -18.45
N VAL A 190 -5.96 3.70 -17.40
CA VAL A 190 -5.31 4.20 -16.18
C VAL A 190 -5.51 3.19 -15.07
N TYR A 191 -4.44 2.83 -14.38
CA TYR A 191 -4.43 1.87 -13.26
C TYR A 191 -4.07 2.58 -11.97
N SER A 192 -4.68 2.16 -10.88
CA SER A 192 -4.23 2.56 -9.55
C SER A 192 -2.99 1.71 -9.16
N LEU A 193 -1.84 2.34 -9.18
CA LEU A 193 -0.58 1.74 -8.73
C LEU A 193 -0.31 2.12 -7.28
#